data_4a54c6a28c81bf2709d7490cd12c1a42
#
_entry.id   4a54c6a28c81bf2709d7490cd12c1a42
#
_cell.length_a   1.000
_cell.length_b   1.000
_cell.length_c   1.000
_cell.angle_alpha   90.00
_cell.angle_beta   90.00
_cell.angle_gamma   90.00
#
_symmetry.space_group_name_H-M   'P 1'
#
loop_
_entity.id
_entity.type
_entity.pdbx_description
1 polymer ?
#
loop_
_entity_poly.entity_id
_entity_poly.type
_entity_poly.pdbx_seq_one_letter_code
_entity_poly.pdbx_strand_id
1 'polypeptide(L)'
;RAMSMAVVGQEEQPSAELTVTEAVGLGRTPYRSAWSTGSSDDKTVVDRALIQVGLDGWGTRSCTQLSGGERHRVVLARALAQQTPILVLDEPTNHLDAAWRLRLMEILDELDATVVAAMHDLDLVLRHFDSVAVVSDGGVIVHGPPVEVLTPALLADVFEVSGTVVDHPSTGLPHLLLNTPTTTPAPSALTKDIP
;
A
#
# COMPACT_ATOMS: atom_id res chain seq x y z
N ARG A 1 21.19 -4.06 -7.65
CA ARG A 1 19.71 -4.10 -7.53
C ARG A 1 19.28 -3.99 -6.06
N ALA A 2 19.78 -4.81 -5.16
CA ALA A 2 19.35 -4.82 -3.75
C ALA A 2 19.67 -3.54 -2.95
N MET A 3 20.49 -2.63 -3.45
CA MET A 3 20.75 -1.32 -2.86
C MET A 3 19.97 -0.19 -3.55
N SER A 4 19.23 -0.49 -4.62
CA SER A 4 18.50 0.50 -5.39
C SER A 4 17.00 0.37 -5.25
N MET A 5 16.51 -0.80 -4.84
CA MET A 5 15.07 -1.08 -4.76
C MET A 5 14.79 -2.16 -3.73
N ALA A 6 13.80 -1.91 -2.88
CA ALA A 6 13.16 -2.90 -2.02
C ALA A 6 11.81 -3.31 -2.61
N VAL A 7 11.41 -4.55 -2.39
CA VAL A 7 10.13 -5.10 -2.87
C VAL A 7 9.43 -5.82 -1.73
N VAL A 8 8.15 -5.58 -1.58
CA VAL A 8 7.24 -6.32 -0.69
C VAL A 8 6.17 -6.96 -1.55
N GLY A 9 6.20 -8.28 -1.67
CA GLY A 9 5.19 -9.03 -2.41
C GLY A 9 3.94 -9.33 -1.57
N GLN A 10 2.83 -9.61 -2.25
CA GLN A 10 1.50 -9.82 -1.66
C GLN A 10 1.45 -10.93 -0.59
N GLU A 11 2.09 -12.07 -0.84
CA GLU A 11 2.08 -13.23 0.06
C GLU A 11 3.41 -13.42 0.80
N GLU A 12 4.26 -12.40 0.80
CA GLU A 12 5.57 -12.53 1.42
C GLU A 12 5.44 -12.66 2.93
N GLN A 13 6.13 -13.67 3.48
CA GLN A 13 6.15 -13.90 4.92
C GLN A 13 7.60 -14.04 5.42
N PRO A 14 7.87 -13.58 6.66
CA PRO A 14 9.18 -13.82 7.24
C PRO A 14 9.36 -15.31 7.50
N SER A 15 10.60 -15.80 7.41
CA SER A 15 10.91 -17.18 7.78
C SER A 15 10.48 -17.48 9.21
N ALA A 16 9.77 -18.57 9.39
CA ALA A 16 9.24 -18.98 10.71
C ALA A 16 10.34 -19.25 11.75
N GLU A 17 11.53 -19.63 11.33
CA GLU A 17 12.65 -19.97 12.21
C GLU A 17 13.37 -18.75 12.77
N LEU A 18 13.08 -17.54 12.25
CA LEU A 18 13.76 -16.31 12.66
C LEU A 18 13.00 -15.59 13.78
N THR A 19 13.76 -14.87 14.59
CA THR A 19 13.22 -13.80 15.42
C THR A 19 12.86 -12.57 14.57
N VAL A 20 12.02 -11.69 15.12
CA VAL A 20 11.62 -10.45 14.45
C VAL A 20 12.84 -9.59 14.08
N THR A 21 13.81 -9.43 14.99
CA THR A 21 15.05 -8.68 14.70
C THR A 21 15.88 -9.33 13.59
N GLU A 22 15.99 -10.65 13.57
CA GLU A 22 16.71 -11.36 12.51
C GLU A 22 16.02 -11.20 11.16
N ALA A 23 14.70 -11.36 11.12
CA ALA A 23 13.91 -11.22 9.89
C ALA A 23 14.04 -9.80 9.29
N VAL A 24 13.91 -8.75 10.13
CA VAL A 24 14.11 -7.36 9.68
C VAL A 24 15.56 -7.09 9.32
N GLY A 25 16.50 -7.68 10.05
CA GLY A 25 17.95 -7.59 9.81
C GLY A 25 18.38 -8.13 8.44
N LEU A 26 17.60 -9.01 7.80
CA LEU A 26 17.85 -9.45 6.43
C LEU A 26 17.82 -8.28 5.43
N GLY A 27 17.06 -7.21 5.71
CA GLY A 27 17.07 -5.99 4.92
C GLY A 27 18.44 -5.31 4.85
N ARG A 28 19.32 -5.56 5.83
CA ARG A 28 20.67 -5.02 5.87
C ARG A 28 21.71 -5.89 5.15
N THR A 29 21.32 -7.06 4.65
CA THR A 29 22.22 -7.98 3.94
C THR A 29 23.01 -7.33 2.79
N PRO A 30 22.42 -6.45 1.94
CA PRO A 30 23.17 -5.81 0.85
C PRO A 30 24.30 -4.90 1.32
N TYR A 31 24.30 -4.44 2.56
CA TYR A 31 25.27 -3.52 3.14
C TYR A 31 26.36 -4.23 3.95
N ARG A 32 26.20 -5.53 4.20
CA ARG A 32 27.17 -6.33 4.97
C ARG A 32 28.28 -6.84 4.08
N SER A 33 29.52 -6.71 4.53
CA SER A 33 30.62 -7.46 3.91
C SER A 33 30.53 -8.94 4.27
N ALA A 34 31.06 -9.82 3.43
CA ALA A 34 31.04 -11.27 3.63
C ALA A 34 31.63 -11.74 4.98
N TRP A 35 32.34 -10.88 5.67
CA TRP A 35 33.05 -11.14 6.94
C TRP A 35 32.54 -10.32 8.13
N SER A 36 31.43 -9.57 7.96
CA SER A 36 30.89 -8.69 9.01
C SER A 36 29.71 -9.33 9.72
N THR A 37 29.73 -9.35 11.04
CA THR A 37 28.64 -9.85 11.90
C THR A 37 27.52 -8.80 12.15
N GLY A 38 27.45 -7.74 11.34
CA GLY A 38 26.56 -6.59 11.52
C GLY A 38 27.23 -5.46 12.30
N SER A 39 26.94 -4.22 11.90
CA SER A 39 27.45 -3.03 12.58
C SER A 39 26.44 -2.54 13.64
N SER A 40 26.91 -1.68 14.57
CA SER A 40 26.00 -0.93 15.47
C SER A 40 24.98 -0.12 14.70
N ASP A 41 25.35 0.36 13.50
CA ASP A 41 24.49 1.14 12.62
C ASP A 41 23.35 0.28 12.05
N ASP A 42 23.63 -0.98 11.68
CA ASP A 42 22.60 -1.93 11.22
C ASP A 42 21.55 -2.19 12.32
N LYS A 43 21.99 -2.33 13.56
CA LYS A 43 21.07 -2.50 14.70
C LYS A 43 20.16 -1.28 14.87
N THR A 44 20.72 -0.08 14.80
CA THR A 44 19.95 1.16 14.93
C THR A 44 18.91 1.30 13.81
N VAL A 45 19.27 0.90 12.58
CA VAL A 45 18.32 0.91 11.43
C VAL A 45 17.18 -0.10 11.64
N VAL A 46 17.50 -1.31 12.10
CA VAL A 46 16.50 -2.35 12.39
C VAL A 46 15.56 -1.91 13.52
N ASP A 47 16.09 -1.38 14.63
CA ASP A 47 15.29 -0.90 15.75
C ASP A 47 14.34 0.24 15.30
N ARG A 48 14.84 1.19 14.47
CA ARG A 48 14.02 2.26 13.91
C ARG A 48 12.90 1.73 13.02
N ALA A 49 13.20 0.78 12.13
CA ALA A 49 12.19 0.17 11.27
C ALA A 49 11.10 -0.56 12.08
N LEU A 50 11.48 -1.23 13.17
CA LEU A 50 10.52 -1.88 14.07
C LEU A 50 9.60 -0.87 14.79
N ILE A 51 10.15 0.27 15.23
CA ILE A 51 9.37 1.35 15.83
C ILE A 51 8.35 1.90 14.81
N GLN A 52 8.78 2.17 13.58
CA GLN A 52 7.91 2.71 12.52
C GLN A 52 6.68 1.83 12.28
N VAL A 53 6.85 0.52 12.28
CA VAL A 53 5.74 -0.43 12.08
C VAL A 53 5.02 -0.85 13.36
N GLY A 54 5.31 -0.23 14.51
CA GLY A 54 4.66 -0.51 15.79
C GLY A 54 4.99 -1.88 16.37
N LEU A 55 6.21 -2.37 16.15
CA LEU A 55 6.75 -3.61 16.71
C LEU A 55 7.92 -3.35 17.69
N ASP A 56 7.95 -2.17 18.31
CA ASP A 56 8.95 -1.86 19.35
C ASP A 56 8.91 -2.88 20.48
N GLY A 57 10.08 -3.32 20.92
CA GLY A 57 10.23 -4.34 21.97
C GLY A 57 9.92 -5.78 21.54
N TRP A 58 9.56 -6.05 20.28
CA TRP A 58 9.23 -7.40 19.81
C TRP A 58 10.40 -8.17 19.21
N GLY A 59 11.57 -7.58 19.18
CA GLY A 59 12.73 -8.09 18.46
C GLY A 59 13.12 -9.54 18.75
N THR A 60 12.92 -10.01 19.99
CA THR A 60 13.26 -11.38 20.42
C THR A 60 12.14 -12.41 20.20
N ARG A 61 10.95 -11.97 19.78
CA ARG A 61 9.84 -12.90 19.50
C ARG A 61 10.13 -13.71 18.24
N SER A 62 9.74 -14.98 18.24
CA SER A 62 9.76 -15.79 17.01
C SER A 62 8.67 -15.35 16.02
N CYS A 63 8.99 -15.33 14.74
CA CYS A 63 8.02 -15.03 13.70
C CYS A 63 6.85 -16.04 13.64
N THR A 64 7.02 -17.25 14.19
CA THR A 64 5.93 -18.25 14.33
C THR A 64 4.81 -17.79 15.25
N GLN A 65 5.12 -16.93 16.22
CA GLN A 65 4.17 -16.46 17.25
C GLN A 65 3.33 -15.26 16.77
N LEU A 66 3.58 -14.76 15.56
CA LEU A 66 2.95 -13.57 15.03
C LEU A 66 1.65 -13.92 14.29
N SER A 67 0.65 -13.04 14.42
CA SER A 67 -0.53 -13.03 13.55
C SER A 67 -0.14 -12.67 12.11
N GLY A 68 -1.06 -12.87 11.15
CA GLY A 68 -0.83 -12.51 9.74
C GLY A 68 -0.48 -11.03 9.55
N GLY A 69 -1.22 -10.12 10.20
CA GLY A 69 -0.96 -8.69 10.14
C GLY A 69 0.39 -8.28 10.76
N GLU A 70 0.78 -8.92 11.86
CA GLU A 70 2.08 -8.69 12.48
C GLU A 70 3.24 -9.19 11.61
N ARG A 71 3.07 -10.32 10.94
CA ARG A 71 4.06 -10.81 9.96
C ARG A 71 4.21 -9.85 8.79
N HIS A 72 3.10 -9.30 8.28
CA HIS A 72 3.15 -8.28 7.23
C HIS A 72 3.94 -7.04 7.68
N ARG A 73 3.76 -6.60 8.94
CA ARG A 73 4.56 -5.51 9.52
C ARG A 73 6.06 -5.84 9.57
N VAL A 74 6.44 -7.07 9.87
CA VAL A 74 7.84 -7.52 9.86
C VAL A 74 8.42 -7.45 8.44
N VAL A 75 7.67 -7.87 7.43
CA VAL A 75 8.10 -7.79 6.02
C VAL A 75 8.27 -6.33 5.58
N LEU A 76 7.33 -5.46 5.93
CA LEU A 76 7.45 -4.02 5.68
C LEU A 76 8.68 -3.43 6.40
N ALA A 77 8.87 -3.73 7.69
CA ALA A 77 10.03 -3.27 8.44
C ALA A 77 11.36 -3.71 7.81
N ARG A 78 11.42 -4.94 7.27
CA ARG A 78 12.58 -5.43 6.53
C ARG A 78 12.86 -4.59 5.29
N ALA A 79 11.81 -4.24 4.52
CA ALA A 79 11.94 -3.39 3.35
C ALA A 79 12.38 -1.96 3.73
N LEU A 80 11.83 -1.38 4.79
CA LEU A 80 12.25 -0.08 5.32
C LEU A 80 13.71 -0.11 5.82
N ALA A 81 14.12 -1.17 6.50
CA ALA A 81 15.49 -1.35 6.95
C ALA A 81 16.50 -1.44 5.79
N GLN A 82 16.05 -1.79 4.59
CA GLN A 82 16.90 -1.82 3.40
C GLN A 82 17.30 -0.42 2.93
N GLN A 83 16.56 0.64 3.29
CA GLN A 83 16.88 2.06 3.00
C GLN A 83 17.21 2.29 1.52
N THR A 84 16.36 1.86 0.61
CA THR A 84 16.54 2.03 -0.83
C THR A 84 15.81 3.26 -1.33
N PRO A 85 16.28 3.90 -2.42
CA PRO A 85 15.59 5.05 -3.03
C PRO A 85 14.24 4.69 -3.69
N ILE A 86 13.98 3.40 -3.91
CA ILE A 86 12.71 2.92 -4.50
C ILE A 86 12.15 1.80 -3.61
N LEU A 87 10.87 1.91 -3.28
CA LEU A 87 10.10 0.89 -2.59
C LEU A 87 8.94 0.44 -3.48
N VAL A 88 8.87 -0.85 -3.79
CA VAL A 88 7.78 -1.45 -4.57
C VAL A 88 6.92 -2.30 -3.65
N LEU A 89 5.62 -2.08 -3.68
CA LEU A 89 4.63 -2.74 -2.83
C LEU A 89 3.55 -3.39 -3.71
N ASP A 90 3.28 -4.66 -3.46
CA ASP A 90 2.22 -5.39 -4.15
C ASP A 90 1.04 -5.60 -3.18
N GLU A 91 -0.07 -4.89 -3.42
CA GLU A 91 -1.30 -4.88 -2.61
C GLU A 91 -1.04 -4.71 -1.10
N PRO A 92 -0.31 -3.68 -0.66
CA PRO A 92 0.18 -3.56 0.72
C PRO A 92 -0.92 -3.34 1.76
N THR A 93 -2.14 -3.02 1.33
CA THR A 93 -3.30 -2.78 2.21
C THR A 93 -4.19 -3.99 2.40
N ASN A 94 -3.93 -5.10 1.68
CA ASN A 94 -4.75 -6.30 1.78
C ASN A 94 -4.64 -6.95 3.17
N HIS A 95 -5.78 -7.43 3.67
CA HIS A 95 -5.90 -8.10 4.97
C HIS A 95 -5.49 -7.25 6.19
N LEU A 96 -5.32 -5.93 6.01
CA LEU A 96 -5.05 -5.00 7.10
C LEU A 96 -6.36 -4.48 7.70
N ASP A 97 -6.38 -4.29 9.02
CA ASP A 97 -7.45 -3.52 9.66
C ASP A 97 -7.38 -2.03 9.26
N ALA A 98 -8.48 -1.31 9.50
CA ALA A 98 -8.60 0.08 9.07
C ALA A 98 -7.52 0.99 9.70
N ALA A 99 -7.19 0.78 10.98
CA ALA A 99 -6.21 1.61 11.68
C ALA A 99 -4.80 1.40 11.12
N TRP A 100 -4.44 0.13 10.87
CA TRP A 100 -3.13 -0.18 10.32
C TRP A 100 -3.00 0.27 8.85
N ARG A 101 -4.09 0.20 8.07
CA ARG A 101 -4.11 0.69 6.70
C ARG A 101 -3.78 2.19 6.63
N LEU A 102 -4.40 3.00 7.49
CA LEU A 102 -4.09 4.43 7.59
C LEU A 102 -2.65 4.67 8.06
N ARG A 103 -2.21 3.91 9.06
CA ARG A 103 -0.83 4.03 9.56
C ARG A 103 0.21 3.68 8.49
N LEU A 104 -0.07 2.70 7.65
CA LEU A 104 0.79 2.36 6.52
C LEU A 104 0.94 3.54 5.56
N MET A 105 -0.16 4.21 5.20
CA MET A 105 -0.10 5.39 4.33
C MET A 105 0.74 6.51 4.96
N GLU A 106 0.56 6.80 6.24
CA GLU A 106 1.39 7.78 6.96
C GLU A 106 2.89 7.42 6.89
N ILE A 107 3.24 6.15 7.08
CA ILE A 107 4.62 5.69 6.96
C ILE A 107 5.16 5.93 5.55
N LEU A 108 4.37 5.64 4.51
CA LEU A 108 4.77 5.81 3.12
C LEU A 108 4.92 7.29 2.75
N ASP A 109 4.05 8.16 3.23
CA ASP A 109 4.09 9.62 3.01
C ASP A 109 5.34 10.26 3.64
N GLU A 110 5.85 9.69 4.76
CA GLU A 110 7.05 10.18 5.46
C GLU A 110 8.38 9.66 4.87
N LEU A 111 8.34 8.76 3.88
CA LEU A 111 9.55 8.18 3.31
C LEU A 111 10.25 9.13 2.34
N ASP A 112 11.56 9.29 2.49
CA ASP A 112 12.42 9.92 1.48
C ASP A 112 12.80 8.88 0.39
N ALA A 113 11.77 8.37 -0.31
CA ALA A 113 11.92 7.35 -1.34
C ALA A 113 10.79 7.45 -2.36
N THR A 114 11.02 6.97 -3.58
CA THR A 114 9.95 6.76 -4.57
C THR A 114 9.18 5.49 -4.22
N VAL A 115 7.89 5.63 -3.94
CA VAL A 115 7.01 4.50 -3.66
C VAL A 115 6.21 4.15 -4.92
N VAL A 116 6.26 2.88 -5.32
CA VAL A 116 5.43 2.31 -6.39
C VAL A 116 4.58 1.21 -5.77
N ALA A 117 3.25 1.36 -5.81
CA ALA A 117 2.35 0.39 -5.21
C ALA A 117 1.26 -0.06 -6.18
N ALA A 118 1.00 -1.38 -6.25
CA ALA A 118 -0.23 -1.89 -6.82
C ALA A 118 -1.34 -1.76 -5.76
N MET A 119 -2.43 -1.07 -6.09
CA MET A 119 -3.48 -0.71 -5.14
C MET A 119 -4.86 -1.04 -5.69
N HIS A 120 -5.77 -1.47 -4.81
CA HIS A 120 -7.19 -1.63 -5.12
C HIS A 120 -8.07 -0.58 -4.42
N ASP A 121 -7.57 0.07 -3.39
CA ASP A 121 -8.29 1.11 -2.66
C ASP A 121 -8.09 2.47 -3.34
N LEU A 122 -9.05 2.83 -4.19
CA LEU A 122 -8.99 4.06 -4.99
C LEU A 122 -9.07 5.33 -4.13
N ASP A 123 -9.70 5.28 -2.95
CA ASP A 123 -9.71 6.41 -2.02
C ASP A 123 -8.34 6.69 -1.44
N LEU A 124 -7.61 5.63 -1.05
CA LEU A 124 -6.23 5.78 -0.62
C LEU A 124 -5.31 6.27 -1.74
N VAL A 125 -5.51 5.77 -2.98
CA VAL A 125 -4.76 6.27 -4.14
C VAL A 125 -5.00 7.75 -4.36
N LEU A 126 -6.25 8.21 -4.29
CA LEU A 126 -6.61 9.62 -4.46
C LEU A 126 -5.91 10.53 -3.44
N ARG A 127 -5.72 10.05 -2.22
CA ARG A 127 -5.27 10.86 -1.07
C ARG A 127 -3.76 10.86 -0.84
N HIS A 128 -3.06 9.79 -1.22
CA HIS A 128 -1.69 9.54 -0.80
C HIS A 128 -0.69 9.41 -1.95
N PHE A 129 -1.15 9.35 -3.20
CA PHE A 129 -0.25 9.19 -4.34
C PHE A 129 -0.25 10.40 -5.26
N ASP A 130 0.94 10.80 -5.72
CA ASP A 130 1.11 11.93 -6.65
C ASP A 130 0.65 11.58 -8.07
N SER A 131 0.72 10.29 -8.43
CA SER A 131 0.40 9.81 -9.77
C SER A 131 -0.16 8.39 -9.72
N VAL A 132 -1.10 8.10 -10.61
CA VAL A 132 -1.66 6.77 -10.81
C VAL A 132 -1.56 6.37 -12.27
N ALA A 133 -1.27 5.09 -12.51
CA ALA A 133 -1.40 4.45 -13.81
C ALA A 133 -2.49 3.38 -13.71
N VAL A 134 -3.54 3.49 -14.51
CA VAL A 134 -4.60 2.49 -14.57
C VAL A 134 -4.27 1.47 -15.64
N VAL A 135 -4.27 0.20 -15.24
CA VAL A 135 -3.93 -0.94 -16.11
C VAL A 135 -5.20 -1.75 -16.39
N SER A 136 -5.47 -2.02 -17.66
CA SER A 136 -6.53 -2.92 -18.09
C SER A 136 -6.06 -3.68 -19.32
N ASP A 137 -6.49 -4.94 -19.48
CA ASP A 137 -6.15 -5.82 -20.62
C ASP A 137 -4.65 -5.88 -20.93
N GLY A 138 -3.82 -5.83 -19.89
CA GLY A 138 -2.35 -5.92 -20.00
C GLY A 138 -1.66 -4.64 -20.49
N GLY A 139 -2.37 -3.52 -20.56
CA GLY A 139 -1.85 -2.22 -20.97
C GLY A 139 -2.19 -1.09 -20.01
N VAL A 140 -1.36 -0.05 -20.01
CA VAL A 140 -1.68 1.22 -19.31
C VAL A 140 -2.66 2.00 -20.20
N ILE A 141 -3.87 2.22 -19.70
CA ILE A 141 -4.92 2.96 -20.43
C ILE A 141 -4.91 4.45 -20.14
N VAL A 142 -4.49 4.84 -18.94
CA VAL A 142 -4.35 6.26 -18.54
C VAL A 142 -3.33 6.38 -17.42
N HIS A 143 -2.68 7.54 -17.33
CA HIS A 143 -1.71 7.87 -16.29
C HIS A 143 -1.75 9.36 -16.00
N GLY A 144 -1.61 9.75 -14.75
CA GLY A 144 -1.57 11.15 -14.32
C GLY A 144 -1.92 11.32 -12.83
N PRO A 145 -2.14 12.57 -12.39
CA PRO A 145 -2.61 12.84 -11.03
C PRO A 145 -3.93 12.13 -10.73
N PRO A 146 -4.11 11.49 -9.57
CA PRO A 146 -5.30 10.70 -9.26
C PRO A 146 -6.61 11.48 -9.43
N VAL A 147 -6.64 12.76 -9.04
CA VAL A 147 -7.82 13.61 -9.16
C VAL A 147 -8.26 13.85 -10.62
N GLU A 148 -7.32 13.82 -11.55
CA GLU A 148 -7.60 13.99 -12.98
C GLU A 148 -7.94 12.65 -13.65
N VAL A 149 -7.38 11.56 -13.17
CA VAL A 149 -7.53 10.21 -13.73
C VAL A 149 -8.79 9.52 -13.25
N LEU A 150 -9.10 9.59 -11.95
CA LEU A 150 -10.24 8.88 -11.33
C LEU A 150 -11.58 9.60 -11.60
N THR A 151 -11.89 9.81 -12.87
CA THR A 151 -13.14 10.44 -13.30
C THR A 151 -14.35 9.50 -13.18
N PRO A 152 -15.59 10.02 -13.06
CA PRO A 152 -16.79 9.18 -13.08
C PRO A 152 -16.90 8.25 -14.29
N ALA A 153 -16.45 8.69 -15.46
CA ALA A 153 -16.43 7.88 -16.68
C ALA A 153 -15.45 6.71 -16.54
N LEU A 154 -14.20 6.95 -16.12
CA LEU A 154 -13.23 5.89 -15.90
C LEU A 154 -13.70 4.88 -14.84
N LEU A 155 -14.29 5.39 -13.74
CA LEU A 155 -14.80 4.53 -12.67
C LEU A 155 -15.92 3.61 -13.15
N ALA A 156 -16.79 4.10 -14.03
CA ALA A 156 -17.85 3.29 -14.64
C ALA A 156 -17.31 2.28 -15.67
N ASP A 157 -16.40 2.71 -16.53
CA ASP A 157 -15.94 1.91 -17.67
C ASP A 157 -14.94 0.81 -17.26
N VAL A 158 -14.10 1.08 -16.27
CA VAL A 158 -12.97 0.19 -15.89
C VAL A 158 -13.24 -0.57 -14.60
N PHE A 159 -13.83 0.10 -13.63
CA PHE A 159 -14.06 -0.47 -12.28
C PHE A 159 -15.52 -0.89 -12.06
N GLU A 160 -16.41 -0.62 -13.02
CA GLU A 160 -17.84 -0.95 -12.92
C GLU A 160 -18.53 -0.37 -11.68
N VAL A 161 -18.07 0.82 -11.24
CA VAL A 161 -18.63 1.53 -10.08
C VAL A 161 -19.00 2.96 -10.47
N SER A 162 -19.94 3.56 -9.74
CA SER A 162 -20.13 5.01 -9.75
C SER A 162 -19.33 5.64 -8.59
N GLY A 163 -18.78 6.82 -8.81
CA GLY A 163 -18.00 7.49 -7.77
C GLY A 163 -18.09 9.01 -7.84
N THR A 164 -17.93 9.63 -6.69
CA THR A 164 -17.90 11.10 -6.55
C THR A 164 -16.79 11.47 -5.57
N VAL A 165 -15.98 12.43 -5.95
CA VAL A 165 -14.98 13.03 -5.05
C VAL A 165 -15.69 14.10 -4.20
N VAL A 166 -15.49 14.01 -2.88
CA VAL A 166 -16.02 14.97 -1.90
C VAL A 166 -14.92 15.39 -0.94
N ASP A 167 -14.93 16.64 -0.51
CA ASP A 167 -13.99 17.09 0.49
C ASP A 167 -14.45 16.64 1.89
N HIS A 168 -13.53 16.05 2.65
CA HIS A 168 -13.81 15.64 4.02
C HIS A 168 -14.09 16.87 4.91
N PRO A 169 -15.22 16.93 5.63
CA PRO A 169 -15.67 18.13 6.30
C PRO A 169 -14.74 18.65 7.39
N SER A 170 -13.90 17.79 7.97
CA SER A 170 -12.96 18.18 9.04
C SER A 170 -11.53 18.41 8.56
N THR A 171 -11.08 17.74 7.49
CA THR A 171 -9.69 17.81 7.02
C THR A 171 -9.53 18.58 5.72
N GLY A 172 -10.61 18.75 4.95
CA GLY A 172 -10.58 19.33 3.60
C GLY A 172 -9.89 18.44 2.55
N LEU A 173 -9.47 17.24 2.91
CA LEU A 173 -8.85 16.30 1.97
C LEU A 173 -9.90 15.66 1.06
N PRO A 174 -9.58 15.43 -0.22
CA PRO A 174 -10.49 14.76 -1.14
C PRO A 174 -10.68 13.30 -0.75
N HIS A 175 -11.91 12.84 -0.82
CA HIS A 175 -12.31 11.43 -0.62
C HIS A 175 -13.13 10.93 -1.78
N LEU A 176 -12.89 9.70 -2.20
CA LEU A 176 -13.66 9.04 -3.23
C LEU A 176 -14.77 8.18 -2.61
N LEU A 177 -16.01 8.62 -2.75
CA LEU A 177 -17.17 7.84 -2.35
C LEU A 177 -17.63 6.98 -3.53
N LEU A 178 -17.59 5.66 -3.36
CA LEU A 178 -18.01 4.69 -4.36
C LEU A 178 -19.41 4.16 -4.07
N ASN A 179 -20.18 3.94 -5.14
CA ASN A 179 -21.49 3.32 -5.11
C ASN A 179 -21.60 2.27 -6.21
N THR A 180 -22.57 1.38 -6.11
CA THR A 180 -22.97 0.53 -7.25
C THR A 180 -23.47 1.41 -8.40
N PRO A 181 -23.22 1.04 -9.66
CA PRO A 181 -23.73 1.80 -10.79
C PRO A 181 -25.25 1.93 -10.67
N THR A 182 -25.74 3.17 -10.72
CA THR A 182 -27.18 3.40 -10.76
C THR A 182 -27.65 2.99 -12.15
N THR A 183 -28.24 1.80 -12.29
CA THR A 183 -29.00 1.46 -13.49
C THR A 183 -30.22 2.37 -13.47
N THR A 184 -30.14 3.54 -14.12
CA THR A 184 -31.33 4.33 -14.38
C THR A 184 -32.19 3.51 -15.33
N PRO A 185 -33.36 3.00 -14.91
CA PRO A 185 -34.25 2.36 -15.88
C PRO A 185 -34.58 3.41 -16.94
N ALA A 186 -34.34 3.07 -18.21
CA ALA A 186 -34.76 3.91 -19.31
C ALA A 186 -36.24 4.29 -19.09
N PRO A 187 -36.62 5.57 -19.26
CA PRO A 187 -38.01 5.97 -19.09
C PRO A 187 -38.86 5.12 -20.03
N SER A 188 -39.67 4.24 -19.45
CA SER A 188 -40.66 3.48 -20.21
C SER A 188 -41.57 4.48 -20.89
N ALA A 189 -41.52 4.52 -22.23
CA ALA A 189 -42.45 5.24 -23.04
C ALA A 189 -43.85 4.68 -22.74
N LEU A 190 -44.57 5.31 -21.82
CA LEU A 190 -45.98 5.11 -21.63
C LEU A 190 -46.69 5.69 -22.84
N THR A 191 -46.84 4.86 -23.85
CA THR A 191 -47.79 5.09 -24.93
C THR A 191 -49.17 5.06 -24.29
N LYS A 192 -49.77 6.22 -24.10
CA LYS A 192 -51.20 6.35 -23.89
C LYS A 192 -51.88 6.31 -25.23
N ASP A 193 -52.38 5.17 -25.61
CA ASP A 193 -53.51 5.08 -26.49
C ASP A 193 -54.67 4.52 -25.65
N ILE A 194 -55.65 5.36 -25.42
CA ILE A 194 -56.99 4.98 -24.97
C ILE A 194 -57.98 5.67 -25.93
N PRO A 195 -58.91 4.93 -26.46
CA PRO A 195 -59.90 5.38 -27.47
C PRO A 195 -60.90 6.37 -26.93
#